data_e1d4a1387be521a6dd0e920fdd5c27e3
#
_entry.id   e1d4a1387be521a6dd0e920fdd5c27e3
#
_cell.length_a   1.000
_cell.length_b   1.000
_cell.length_c   1.000
_cell.angle_alpha   90.00
_cell.angle_beta   90.00
_cell.angle_gamma   90.00
#
_symmetry.space_group_name_H-M   'P 1'
#
loop_
_entity.id
_entity.type
_entity.pdbx_description
1 polymer ?
#
loop_
_entity_poly.entity_id
_entity_poly.type
_entity_poly.pdbx_seq_one_letter_code
_entity_poly.pdbx_strand_id
1 'polypeptide(L)'
;ADEEKIVPQWQKDFEEIDLVEKKAFRKHMLEASRLFNQKRIIESLNEIAEAQRIFPDNPNSLNLEGACHVEFRNFKKARSAFEAALEKQGDFLKDLKGVQGDARKRRIRPVLNILFNLAEMDFVTRQWKSCHERIEKILPDMDPANVAMIRLIEFKYFLCKLKMGQVDEARLLADKYDYLDDYPYYYYANAAISYHDGNESEAERWRASARRVFRRPAAIAPWEDTMIEVGFVKSFYGGVAEDGD
;
A
#
# COMPACT_ATOMS: atom_id res chain seq x y z
N ALA A 1 -24.39 26.98 -2.51
CA ALA A 1 -23.08 27.56 -2.21
C ALA A 1 -22.06 26.64 -2.85
N ASP A 2 -21.38 27.15 -3.87
CA ASP A 2 -20.28 26.43 -4.54
C ASP A 2 -19.23 26.12 -3.50
N GLU A 3 -19.07 24.82 -3.19
CA GLU A 3 -17.94 24.36 -2.41
C GLU A 3 -16.69 24.64 -3.27
N GLU A 4 -15.96 25.68 -2.92
CA GLU A 4 -14.70 26.04 -3.53
C GLU A 4 -13.83 24.77 -3.54
N LYS A 5 -13.51 24.25 -4.72
CA LYS A 5 -12.59 23.12 -4.86
C LYS A 5 -11.26 23.53 -4.26
N ILE A 6 -10.94 23.02 -3.08
CA ILE A 6 -9.59 23.17 -2.54
C ILE A 6 -8.65 22.44 -3.48
N VAL A 7 -7.94 23.21 -4.28
CA VAL A 7 -6.95 22.71 -5.24
C VAL A 7 -5.60 22.77 -4.56
N PRO A 8 -4.85 21.65 -4.45
CA PRO A 8 -3.49 21.65 -3.89
C PRO A 8 -2.59 22.65 -4.60
N GLN A 9 -1.65 23.24 -3.87
CA GLN A 9 -0.77 24.28 -4.42
C GLN A 9 0.02 23.77 -5.63
N TRP A 10 0.56 22.54 -5.58
CA TRP A 10 1.27 21.95 -6.71
C TRP A 10 0.47 21.93 -8.01
N GLN A 11 -0.85 21.77 -7.92
CA GLN A 11 -1.70 21.76 -9.11
C GLN A 11 -1.86 23.15 -9.71
N LYS A 12 -1.94 24.18 -8.87
CA LYS A 12 -1.95 25.58 -9.32
C LYS A 12 -0.63 25.92 -10.01
N ASP A 13 0.49 25.60 -9.36
CA ASP A 13 1.83 25.84 -9.89
C ASP A 13 2.06 25.11 -11.22
N PHE A 14 1.56 23.86 -11.34
CA PHE A 14 1.63 23.10 -12.59
C PHE A 14 0.82 23.75 -13.72
N GLU A 15 -0.29 24.40 -13.39
CA GLU A 15 -1.06 25.13 -14.42
C GLU A 15 -0.40 26.44 -14.87
N GLU A 16 0.60 26.96 -14.14
CA GLU A 16 1.35 28.15 -14.50
C GLU A 16 2.53 27.90 -15.45
N ILE A 17 3.10 26.67 -15.51
CA ILE A 17 4.17 26.35 -16.47
C ILE A 17 3.64 26.34 -17.90
N ASP A 18 4.52 26.52 -18.87
CA ASP A 18 4.11 26.65 -20.26
C ASP A 18 3.54 25.33 -20.85
N LEU A 19 2.84 25.44 -21.98
CA LEU A 19 2.17 24.28 -22.59
C LEU A 19 3.17 23.24 -23.12
N VAL A 20 4.37 23.66 -23.56
CA VAL A 20 5.40 22.76 -24.09
C VAL A 20 5.96 21.95 -22.95
N GLU A 21 6.27 22.58 -21.82
CA GLU A 21 6.72 21.91 -20.59
C GLU A 21 5.68 20.95 -20.04
N LYS A 22 4.40 21.36 -19.97
CA LYS A 22 3.30 20.44 -19.57
C LYS A 22 3.24 19.20 -20.45
N LYS A 23 3.35 19.37 -21.78
CA LYS A 23 3.33 18.23 -22.72
C LYS A 23 4.55 17.32 -22.52
N ALA A 24 5.74 17.90 -22.36
CA ALA A 24 6.96 17.15 -22.12
C ALA A 24 6.89 16.38 -20.79
N PHE A 25 6.46 17.02 -19.70
CA PHE A 25 6.23 16.37 -18.42
C PHE A 25 5.29 15.16 -18.54
N ARG A 26 4.12 15.36 -19.16
CA ARG A 26 3.13 14.27 -19.33
C ARG A 26 3.68 13.12 -20.16
N LYS A 27 4.48 13.41 -21.21
CA LYS A 27 5.13 12.39 -22.03
C LYS A 27 6.08 11.53 -21.19
N HIS A 28 6.96 12.16 -20.41
CA HIS A 28 7.90 11.45 -19.54
C HIS A 28 7.17 10.60 -18.48
N MET A 29 6.13 11.15 -17.85
CA MET A 29 5.34 10.40 -16.86
C MET A 29 4.59 9.21 -17.47
N LEU A 30 4.06 9.33 -18.68
CA LEU A 30 3.41 8.23 -19.39
C LEU A 30 4.42 7.12 -19.70
N GLU A 31 5.60 7.49 -20.20
CA GLU A 31 6.66 6.54 -20.52
C GLU A 31 7.22 5.88 -19.24
N ALA A 32 7.43 6.64 -18.18
CA ALA A 32 7.84 6.11 -16.88
C ALA A 32 6.86 5.04 -16.37
N SER A 33 5.56 5.32 -16.42
CA SER A 33 4.52 4.38 -16.00
C SER A 33 4.52 3.12 -16.87
N ARG A 34 4.70 3.25 -18.19
CA ARG A 34 4.79 2.12 -19.12
C ARG A 34 6.00 1.24 -18.80
N LEU A 35 7.16 1.84 -18.58
CA LEU A 35 8.41 1.13 -18.25
C LEU A 35 8.31 0.43 -16.89
N PHE A 36 7.72 1.08 -15.88
CA PHE A 36 7.46 0.48 -14.58
C PHE A 36 6.62 -0.80 -14.70
N ASN A 37 5.52 -0.74 -15.44
CA ASN A 37 4.64 -1.90 -15.69
C ASN A 37 5.36 -3.03 -16.44
N GLN A 38 6.38 -2.71 -17.24
CA GLN A 38 7.24 -3.68 -17.91
C GLN A 38 8.41 -4.18 -17.05
N LYS A 39 8.47 -3.78 -15.78
CA LYS A 39 9.58 -4.09 -14.85
C LYS A 39 10.95 -3.54 -15.30
N ARG A 40 10.96 -2.54 -16.17
CA ARG A 40 12.15 -1.79 -16.60
C ARG A 40 12.37 -0.61 -15.65
N ILE A 41 12.71 -0.93 -14.40
CA ILE A 41 12.64 0.03 -13.28
C ILE A 41 13.70 1.13 -13.39
N ILE A 42 14.92 0.81 -13.83
CA ILE A 42 16.00 1.81 -14.01
C ILE A 42 15.59 2.85 -15.07
N GLU A 43 15.02 2.39 -16.18
CA GLU A 43 14.58 3.26 -17.27
C GLU A 43 13.36 4.09 -16.85
N SER A 44 12.46 3.52 -16.06
CA SER A 44 11.36 4.27 -15.44
C SER A 44 11.89 5.40 -14.55
N LEU A 45 12.89 5.14 -13.70
CA LEU A 45 13.53 6.18 -12.87
C LEU A 45 14.16 7.29 -13.70
N ASN A 46 14.78 6.95 -14.85
CA ASN A 46 15.35 7.97 -15.75
C ASN A 46 14.25 8.90 -16.32
N GLU A 47 13.13 8.32 -16.76
CA GLU A 47 12.01 9.12 -17.25
C GLU A 47 11.36 9.97 -16.14
N ILE A 48 11.26 9.44 -14.91
CA ILE A 48 10.81 10.21 -13.74
C ILE A 48 11.76 11.40 -13.50
N ALA A 49 13.08 11.20 -13.56
CA ALA A 49 14.05 12.26 -13.38
C ALA A 49 13.90 13.36 -14.44
N GLU A 50 13.63 13.02 -15.71
CA GLU A 50 13.35 14.00 -16.75
C GLU A 50 12.05 14.78 -16.47
N ALA A 51 10.99 14.10 -16.02
CA ALA A 51 9.76 14.77 -15.62
C ALA A 51 10.00 15.74 -14.43
N GLN A 52 10.75 15.31 -13.43
CA GLN A 52 11.03 16.10 -12.22
C GLN A 52 11.96 17.30 -12.51
N ARG A 53 12.78 17.28 -13.57
CA ARG A 53 13.53 18.48 -14.02
C ARG A 53 12.59 19.57 -14.52
N ILE A 54 11.45 19.19 -15.09
CA ILE A 54 10.45 20.14 -15.58
C ILE A 54 9.58 20.62 -14.42
N PHE A 55 9.09 19.68 -13.61
CA PHE A 55 8.24 20.00 -12.48
C PHE A 55 8.49 19.03 -11.30
N PRO A 56 9.35 19.41 -10.33
CA PRO A 56 9.79 18.52 -9.25
C PRO A 56 8.71 18.22 -8.21
N ASP A 57 7.75 19.13 -8.04
CA ASP A 57 6.77 19.08 -6.96
C ASP A 57 5.51 18.29 -7.29
N ASN A 58 5.56 17.45 -8.34
CA ASN A 58 4.40 16.64 -8.71
C ASN A 58 4.29 15.38 -7.83
N PRO A 59 3.23 15.22 -7.02
CA PRO A 59 3.11 14.07 -6.13
C PRO A 59 2.99 12.73 -6.86
N ASN A 60 2.54 12.71 -8.12
CA ASN A 60 2.45 11.46 -8.90
C ASN A 60 3.84 10.99 -9.34
N SER A 61 4.75 11.91 -9.71
CA SER A 61 6.13 11.54 -10.05
C SER A 61 6.89 11.03 -8.82
N LEU A 62 6.74 11.69 -7.68
CA LEU A 62 7.32 11.26 -6.41
C LEU A 62 6.76 9.90 -5.95
N ASN A 63 5.45 9.68 -6.10
CA ASN A 63 4.84 8.40 -5.77
C ASN A 63 5.33 7.26 -6.67
N LEU A 64 5.50 7.50 -7.97
CA LEU A 64 6.04 6.50 -8.89
C LEU A 64 7.53 6.22 -8.63
N GLU A 65 8.31 7.24 -8.26
CA GLU A 65 9.68 7.08 -7.80
C GLU A 65 9.77 6.18 -6.57
N GLY A 66 8.90 6.42 -5.58
CA GLY A 66 8.78 5.56 -4.40
C GLY A 66 8.47 4.11 -4.77
N ALA A 67 7.54 3.88 -5.69
CA ALA A 67 7.22 2.54 -6.18
C ALA A 67 8.42 1.86 -6.88
N CYS A 68 9.21 2.60 -7.65
CA CYS A 68 10.46 2.10 -8.23
C CYS A 68 11.46 1.65 -7.15
N HIS A 69 11.60 2.42 -6.08
CA HIS A 69 12.48 2.06 -4.97
C HIS A 69 11.98 0.84 -4.19
N VAL A 70 10.68 0.60 -4.12
CA VAL A 70 10.11 -0.64 -3.55
C VAL A 70 10.58 -1.86 -4.34
N GLU A 71 10.57 -1.81 -5.68
CA GLU A 71 11.04 -2.90 -6.53
C GLU A 71 12.52 -3.27 -6.27
N PHE A 72 13.34 -2.28 -5.88
CA PHE A 72 14.73 -2.49 -5.45
C PHE A 72 14.89 -2.84 -3.97
N ARG A 73 13.78 -2.98 -3.23
CA ARG A 73 13.76 -3.16 -1.76
C ARG A 73 14.50 -2.04 -1.00
N ASN A 74 14.64 -0.87 -1.60
CA ASN A 74 15.18 0.32 -0.94
C ASN A 74 14.07 1.05 -0.21
N PHE A 75 13.61 0.47 0.90
CA PHE A 75 12.45 0.95 1.63
C PHE A 75 12.65 2.34 2.25
N LYS A 76 13.89 2.71 2.57
CA LYS A 76 14.22 4.05 3.06
C LYS A 76 13.95 5.12 2.01
N LYS A 77 14.46 4.93 0.78
CA LYS A 77 14.21 5.85 -0.34
C LYS A 77 12.74 5.84 -0.76
N ALA A 78 12.11 4.66 -0.80
CA ALA A 78 10.70 4.54 -1.11
C ALA A 78 9.84 5.36 -0.13
N ARG A 79 10.07 5.21 1.17
CA ARG A 79 9.38 5.98 2.21
C ARG A 79 9.58 7.50 2.02
N SER A 80 10.81 7.95 1.84
CA SER A 80 11.10 9.38 1.64
C SER A 80 10.36 9.94 0.44
N ALA A 81 10.29 9.21 -0.67
CA ALA A 81 9.56 9.64 -1.87
C ALA A 81 8.04 9.70 -1.65
N PHE A 82 7.46 8.71 -0.96
CA PHE A 82 6.03 8.71 -0.62
C PHE A 82 5.68 9.82 0.38
N GLU A 83 6.53 10.08 1.37
CA GLU A 83 6.34 11.19 2.33
C GLU A 83 6.41 12.53 1.63
N ALA A 84 7.37 12.74 0.72
CA ALA A 84 7.43 13.93 -0.11
C ALA A 84 6.18 14.08 -0.99
N ALA A 85 5.70 12.99 -1.61
CA ALA A 85 4.46 13.00 -2.38
C ALA A 85 3.25 13.42 -1.54
N LEU A 86 3.16 12.91 -0.30
CA LEU A 86 2.08 13.26 0.62
C LEU A 86 2.17 14.74 1.05
N GLU A 87 3.36 15.24 1.33
CA GLU A 87 3.59 16.64 1.69
C GLU A 87 3.12 17.59 0.59
N LYS A 88 3.40 17.28 -0.69
CA LYS A 88 2.94 18.10 -1.82
C LYS A 88 1.42 18.13 -2.00
N GLN A 89 0.70 17.15 -1.47
CA GLN A 89 -0.77 17.21 -1.41
C GLN A 89 -1.30 18.24 -0.38
N GLY A 90 -0.41 18.78 0.47
CA GLY A 90 -0.74 19.82 1.44
C GLY A 90 -1.60 19.32 2.61
N ASP A 91 -2.22 20.26 3.30
CA ASP A 91 -3.07 20.00 4.48
C ASP A 91 -4.41 19.30 4.16
N PHE A 92 -4.50 18.72 2.98
CA PHE A 92 -5.69 18.07 2.44
C PHE A 92 -6.37 17.11 3.43
N LEU A 93 -5.57 16.39 4.25
CA LEU A 93 -6.11 15.51 5.29
C LEU A 93 -6.77 16.27 6.45
N LYS A 94 -6.32 17.48 6.76
CA LYS A 94 -6.97 18.34 7.77
C LYS A 94 -8.34 18.83 7.28
N ASP A 95 -8.44 19.13 5.99
CA ASP A 95 -9.66 19.60 5.34
C ASP A 95 -10.72 18.49 5.21
N LEU A 96 -10.34 17.23 5.41
CA LEU A 96 -11.29 16.10 5.44
C LEU A 96 -12.02 15.96 6.78
N LYS A 97 -11.60 16.69 7.81
CA LYS A 97 -12.25 16.64 9.13
C LYS A 97 -13.69 17.15 9.02
N GLY A 98 -14.66 16.27 9.27
CA GLY A 98 -16.08 16.57 9.16
C GLY A 98 -16.68 16.39 7.76
N VAL A 99 -15.88 16.09 6.74
CA VAL A 99 -16.38 15.77 5.39
C VAL A 99 -16.73 14.29 5.32
N GLN A 100 -17.93 13.96 4.85
CA GLN A 100 -18.45 12.58 4.76
C GLN A 100 -18.95 12.26 3.34
N GLY A 101 -19.24 10.98 3.09
CA GLY A 101 -19.84 10.50 1.86
C GLY A 101 -18.99 10.74 0.60
N ASP A 102 -19.64 11.02 -0.52
CA ASP A 102 -18.97 11.16 -1.81
C ASP A 102 -18.04 12.37 -1.89
N ALA A 103 -18.29 13.41 -1.12
CA ALA A 103 -17.39 14.57 -1.03
C ALA A 103 -16.04 14.14 -0.43
N ARG A 104 -16.06 13.34 0.64
CA ARG A 104 -14.85 12.76 1.24
C ARG A 104 -14.12 11.86 0.24
N LYS A 105 -14.83 10.94 -0.42
CA LYS A 105 -14.22 10.02 -1.41
C LYS A 105 -13.52 10.77 -2.54
N ARG A 106 -14.14 11.82 -3.07
CA ARG A 106 -13.52 12.64 -4.13
C ARG A 106 -12.25 13.34 -3.66
N ARG A 107 -12.22 13.80 -2.41
CA ARG A 107 -11.09 14.55 -1.86
C ARG A 107 -9.93 13.64 -1.45
N ILE A 108 -10.19 12.46 -0.88
CA ILE A 108 -9.13 11.54 -0.44
C ILE A 108 -8.52 10.73 -1.59
N ARG A 109 -9.28 10.49 -2.67
CA ARG A 109 -8.84 9.62 -3.78
C ARG A 109 -7.44 9.97 -4.33
N PRO A 110 -7.05 11.24 -4.52
CA PRO A 110 -5.73 11.59 -5.02
C PRO A 110 -4.59 11.16 -4.08
N VAL A 111 -4.84 11.11 -2.78
CA VAL A 111 -3.84 10.76 -1.77
C VAL A 111 -3.92 9.31 -1.30
N LEU A 112 -5.00 8.61 -1.62
CA LEU A 112 -5.26 7.26 -1.11
C LEU A 112 -4.15 6.27 -1.49
N ASN A 113 -3.65 6.34 -2.72
CA ASN A 113 -2.55 5.48 -3.18
C ASN A 113 -1.24 5.77 -2.42
N ILE A 114 -0.97 7.04 -2.11
CA ILE A 114 0.23 7.44 -1.36
C ILE A 114 0.12 6.93 0.08
N LEU A 115 -1.05 7.10 0.71
CA LEU A 115 -1.30 6.60 2.06
C LEU A 115 -1.21 5.08 2.13
N PHE A 116 -1.72 4.38 1.12
CA PHE A 116 -1.60 2.93 1.00
C PHE A 116 -0.13 2.51 0.89
N ASN A 117 0.65 3.13 0.00
CA ASN A 117 2.07 2.84 -0.16
C ASN A 117 2.85 3.07 1.14
N LEU A 118 2.51 4.12 1.90
CA LEU A 118 3.10 4.36 3.22
C LEU A 118 2.70 3.30 4.25
N ALA A 119 1.46 2.81 4.23
CA ALA A 119 1.04 1.69 5.08
C ALA A 119 1.82 0.40 4.74
N GLU A 120 2.06 0.14 3.44
CA GLU A 120 2.91 -0.97 2.99
C GLU A 120 4.35 -0.81 3.49
N MET A 121 4.93 0.42 3.42
CA MET A 121 6.26 0.68 3.97
C MET A 121 6.32 0.45 5.48
N ASP A 122 5.29 0.87 6.22
CA ASP A 122 5.19 0.61 7.66
C ASP A 122 5.12 -0.91 7.94
N PHE A 123 4.36 -1.66 7.14
CA PHE A 123 4.21 -3.11 7.29
C PHE A 123 5.53 -3.86 7.04
N VAL A 124 6.18 -3.63 5.89
CA VAL A 124 7.42 -4.33 5.52
C VAL A 124 8.62 -3.95 6.39
N THR A 125 8.57 -2.76 7.04
CA THR A 125 9.57 -2.32 8.01
C THR A 125 9.15 -2.58 9.47
N ARG A 126 8.10 -3.39 9.68
CA ARG A 126 7.63 -3.85 10.99
C ARG A 126 7.19 -2.74 11.95
N GLN A 127 6.81 -1.59 11.42
CA GLN A 127 6.24 -0.49 12.21
C GLN A 127 4.74 -0.72 12.43
N TRP A 128 4.42 -1.76 13.20
CA TRP A 128 3.06 -2.31 13.31
C TRP A 128 2.02 -1.29 13.75
N LYS A 129 2.38 -0.43 14.71
CA LYS A 129 1.48 0.63 15.20
C LYS A 129 1.16 1.65 14.11
N SER A 130 2.18 2.16 13.44
CA SER A 130 2.01 3.14 12.36
C SER A 130 1.20 2.56 11.20
N CYS A 131 1.50 1.32 10.82
CA CYS A 131 0.75 0.59 9.78
C CYS A 131 -0.72 0.49 10.16
N HIS A 132 -1.02 0.01 11.37
CA HIS A 132 -2.37 -0.12 11.90
C HIS A 132 -3.14 1.20 11.85
N GLU A 133 -2.58 2.28 12.41
CA GLU A 133 -3.21 3.61 12.45
C GLU A 133 -3.47 4.16 11.03
N ARG A 134 -2.58 3.86 10.08
CA ARG A 134 -2.71 4.29 8.69
C ARG A 134 -3.79 3.50 7.96
N ILE A 135 -3.82 2.17 8.13
CA ILE A 135 -4.85 1.30 7.55
C ILE A 135 -6.24 1.70 8.09
N GLU A 136 -6.37 1.98 9.37
CA GLU A 136 -7.63 2.42 9.98
C GLU A 136 -8.18 3.70 9.33
N LYS A 137 -7.29 4.60 8.89
CA LYS A 137 -7.68 5.83 8.21
C LYS A 137 -8.11 5.62 6.75
N ILE A 138 -7.51 4.64 6.04
CA ILE A 138 -7.77 4.42 4.61
C ILE A 138 -8.92 3.46 4.33
N LEU A 139 -9.15 2.46 5.18
CA LEU A 139 -10.19 1.44 4.97
C LEU A 139 -11.58 2.00 4.67
N PRO A 140 -12.09 3.03 5.41
CA PRO A 140 -13.42 3.57 5.15
C PRO A 140 -13.60 4.24 3.78
N ASP A 141 -12.49 4.64 3.17
CA ASP A 141 -12.48 5.40 1.91
C ASP A 141 -12.10 4.55 0.69
N MET A 142 -11.84 3.26 0.90
CA MET A 142 -11.55 2.33 -0.19
C MET A 142 -12.77 2.09 -1.08
N ASP A 143 -12.52 1.83 -2.35
CA ASP A 143 -13.59 1.46 -3.27
C ASP A 143 -14.17 0.08 -2.90
N PRO A 144 -15.44 0.02 -2.48
CA PRO A 144 -16.07 -1.23 -2.08
C PRO A 144 -16.14 -2.29 -3.21
N ALA A 145 -15.96 -1.89 -4.46
CA ALA A 145 -15.88 -2.82 -5.58
C ALA A 145 -14.54 -3.58 -5.60
N ASN A 146 -13.49 -3.06 -4.97
CA ASN A 146 -12.19 -3.71 -4.89
C ASN A 146 -12.07 -4.63 -3.68
N VAL A 147 -12.94 -5.64 -3.61
CA VAL A 147 -13.06 -6.55 -2.46
C VAL A 147 -11.75 -7.29 -2.18
N ALA A 148 -11.03 -7.74 -3.21
CA ALA A 148 -9.76 -8.45 -3.05
C ALA A 148 -8.72 -7.62 -2.29
N MET A 149 -8.58 -6.34 -2.65
CA MET A 149 -7.66 -5.42 -1.98
C MET A 149 -8.11 -5.13 -0.54
N ILE A 150 -9.40 -4.90 -0.33
CA ILE A 150 -9.95 -4.68 1.02
C ILE A 150 -9.63 -5.88 1.93
N ARG A 151 -9.85 -7.11 1.46
CA ARG A 151 -9.55 -8.33 2.25
C ARG A 151 -8.06 -8.42 2.61
N LEU A 152 -7.17 -8.09 1.68
CA LEU A 152 -5.72 -8.12 1.94
C LEU A 152 -5.31 -7.03 2.95
N ILE A 153 -5.86 -5.84 2.85
CA ILE A 153 -5.58 -4.75 3.80
C ILE A 153 -6.15 -5.06 5.19
N GLU A 154 -7.35 -5.62 5.28
CA GLU A 154 -7.93 -6.09 6.54
C GLU A 154 -7.09 -7.20 7.18
N PHE A 155 -6.51 -8.08 6.36
CA PHE A 155 -5.58 -9.09 6.83
C PHE A 155 -4.30 -8.47 7.40
N LYS A 156 -3.71 -7.48 6.74
CA LYS A 156 -2.57 -6.74 7.28
C LYS A 156 -2.91 -5.98 8.57
N TYR A 157 -4.11 -5.40 8.65
CA TYR A 157 -4.61 -4.78 9.88
C TYR A 157 -4.70 -5.77 11.05
N PHE A 158 -5.26 -6.94 10.80
CA PHE A 158 -5.30 -8.05 11.74
C PHE A 158 -3.89 -8.47 12.19
N LEU A 159 -2.96 -8.64 11.25
CA LEU A 159 -1.58 -9.02 11.56
C LEU A 159 -0.85 -7.96 12.40
N CYS A 160 -1.09 -6.67 12.15
CA CYS A 160 -0.55 -5.60 12.98
C CYS A 160 -1.02 -5.73 14.44
N LYS A 161 -2.32 -5.99 14.67
CA LYS A 161 -2.85 -6.21 16.02
C LYS A 161 -2.19 -7.41 16.69
N LEU A 162 -2.05 -8.52 15.97
CA LEU A 162 -1.40 -9.72 16.46
C LEU A 162 0.07 -9.45 16.86
N LYS A 163 0.81 -8.72 16.04
CA LYS A 163 2.21 -8.35 16.30
C LYS A 163 2.39 -7.31 17.41
N MET A 164 1.37 -6.51 17.69
CA MET A 164 1.34 -5.59 18.84
C MET A 164 0.92 -6.28 20.16
N GLY A 165 0.67 -7.59 20.15
CA GLY A 165 0.25 -8.34 21.33
C GLY A 165 -1.23 -8.16 21.70
N GLN A 166 -2.03 -7.56 20.82
CA GLN A 166 -3.49 -7.41 20.99
C GLN A 166 -4.21 -8.69 20.55
N VAL A 167 -3.87 -9.81 21.18
CA VAL A 167 -4.22 -11.15 20.70
C VAL A 167 -5.73 -11.40 20.70
N ASP A 168 -6.45 -10.96 21.72
CA ASP A 168 -7.91 -11.16 21.81
C ASP A 168 -8.64 -10.43 20.69
N GLU A 169 -8.25 -9.17 20.42
CA GLU A 169 -8.81 -8.39 19.31
C GLU A 169 -8.43 -8.99 17.93
N ALA A 170 -7.20 -9.48 17.81
CA ALA A 170 -6.76 -10.16 16.60
C ALA A 170 -7.57 -11.45 16.35
N ARG A 171 -7.89 -12.24 17.37
CA ARG A 171 -8.74 -13.44 17.24
C ARG A 171 -10.15 -13.08 16.76
N LEU A 172 -10.75 -12.01 17.30
CA LEU A 172 -12.05 -11.52 16.82
C LEU A 172 -12.00 -11.10 15.33
N LEU A 173 -10.91 -10.50 14.89
CA LEU A 173 -10.70 -10.15 13.48
C LEU A 173 -10.46 -11.39 12.61
N ALA A 174 -9.80 -12.43 13.12
CA ALA A 174 -9.61 -13.69 12.39
C ALA A 174 -10.94 -14.35 12.04
N ASP A 175 -11.93 -14.23 12.93
CA ASP A 175 -13.28 -14.78 12.76
C ASP A 175 -14.21 -13.90 11.91
N LYS A 176 -13.71 -12.78 11.36
CA LYS A 176 -14.52 -11.84 10.57
C LYS A 176 -15.09 -12.48 9.30
N TYR A 177 -14.37 -13.39 8.71
CA TYR A 177 -14.76 -14.13 7.51
C TYR A 177 -14.62 -15.63 7.77
N ASP A 178 -15.48 -16.43 7.17
CA ASP A 178 -15.45 -17.89 7.26
C ASP A 178 -14.95 -18.53 5.95
N TYR A 179 -15.00 -19.85 5.91
CA TYR A 179 -14.54 -20.64 4.75
C TYR A 179 -15.39 -20.46 3.47
N LEU A 180 -16.54 -19.78 3.57
CA LEU A 180 -17.41 -19.47 2.44
C LEU A 180 -17.05 -18.16 1.75
N ASP A 181 -16.14 -17.34 2.33
CA ASP A 181 -15.65 -16.13 1.66
C ASP A 181 -14.86 -16.49 0.39
N ASP A 182 -15.05 -15.73 -0.66
CA ASP A 182 -14.41 -15.94 -1.97
C ASP A 182 -12.91 -15.61 -1.97
N TYR A 183 -12.35 -15.22 -0.81
CA TYR A 183 -10.97 -14.80 -0.64
C TYR A 183 -10.25 -15.63 0.44
N PRO A 184 -8.91 -15.74 0.37
CA PRO A 184 -8.14 -16.59 1.27
C PRO A 184 -8.06 -16.13 2.74
N TYR A 185 -8.71 -15.03 3.12
CA TYR A 185 -8.60 -14.42 4.45
C TYR A 185 -8.74 -15.44 5.59
N TYR A 186 -9.83 -16.21 5.60
CA TYR A 186 -10.12 -17.20 6.64
C TYR A 186 -8.95 -18.16 6.89
N TYR A 187 -8.41 -18.71 5.83
CA TYR A 187 -7.32 -19.70 5.94
C TYR A 187 -6.02 -19.08 6.43
N TYR A 188 -5.66 -17.88 5.93
CA TYR A 188 -4.43 -17.21 6.33
C TYR A 188 -4.51 -16.57 7.70
N ALA A 189 -5.68 -16.12 8.16
CA ALA A 189 -5.89 -15.64 9.51
C ALA A 189 -5.71 -16.79 10.53
N ASN A 190 -6.28 -17.96 10.27
CA ASN A 190 -6.09 -19.14 11.11
C ASN A 190 -4.63 -19.63 11.08
N ALA A 191 -3.96 -19.59 9.93
CA ALA A 191 -2.54 -19.90 9.83
C ALA A 191 -1.69 -18.93 10.68
N ALA A 192 -1.96 -17.63 10.63
CA ALA A 192 -1.24 -16.62 11.39
C ALA A 192 -1.43 -16.79 12.91
N ILE A 193 -2.66 -17.09 13.36
CA ILE A 193 -2.92 -17.43 14.78
C ILE A 193 -2.13 -18.67 15.18
N SER A 194 -2.15 -19.73 14.36
CA SER A 194 -1.42 -20.97 14.66
C SER A 194 0.10 -20.74 14.75
N TYR A 195 0.69 -19.94 13.86
CA TYR A 195 2.09 -19.53 13.96
C TYR A 195 2.37 -18.73 15.22
N HIS A 196 1.48 -17.80 15.57
CA HIS A 196 1.62 -17.00 16.79
C HIS A 196 1.62 -17.86 18.04
N ASP A 197 0.78 -18.88 18.07
CA ASP A 197 0.65 -19.84 19.18
C ASP A 197 1.79 -20.90 19.20
N GLY A 198 2.73 -20.84 18.25
CA GLY A 198 3.85 -21.77 18.13
C GLY A 198 3.48 -23.12 17.50
N ASN A 199 2.29 -23.25 16.91
CA ASN A 199 1.84 -24.47 16.25
C ASN A 199 2.08 -24.42 14.73
N GLU A 200 3.35 -24.53 14.34
CA GLU A 200 3.76 -24.48 12.92
C GLU A 200 3.09 -25.56 12.06
N SER A 201 2.90 -26.76 12.60
CA SER A 201 2.26 -27.87 11.87
C SER A 201 0.82 -27.54 11.49
N GLU A 202 0.06 -26.95 12.40
CA GLU A 202 -1.31 -26.52 12.15
C GLU A 202 -1.36 -25.33 11.19
N ALA A 203 -0.45 -24.37 11.34
CA ALA A 203 -0.33 -23.24 10.43
C ALA A 203 -0.11 -23.70 8.97
N GLU A 204 0.79 -24.67 8.76
CA GLU A 204 1.03 -25.25 7.42
C GLU A 204 -0.18 -25.99 6.85
N ARG A 205 -0.97 -26.65 7.71
CA ARG A 205 -2.24 -27.29 7.27
C ARG A 205 -3.24 -26.25 6.77
N TRP A 206 -3.36 -25.11 7.46
CA TRP A 206 -4.21 -23.99 7.03
C TRP A 206 -3.77 -23.43 5.68
N ARG A 207 -2.48 -23.15 5.50
CA ARG A 207 -1.92 -22.68 4.23
C ARG A 207 -2.13 -23.71 3.11
N ALA A 208 -1.89 -24.99 3.37
CA ALA A 208 -2.15 -26.06 2.42
C ALA A 208 -3.62 -26.13 2.01
N SER A 209 -4.54 -25.88 2.94
CA SER A 209 -5.97 -25.82 2.67
C SER A 209 -6.33 -24.63 1.78
N ALA A 210 -5.76 -23.45 2.03
CA ALA A 210 -5.91 -22.28 1.16
C ALA A 210 -5.49 -22.62 -0.29
N ARG A 211 -4.31 -23.22 -0.48
CA ARG A 211 -3.81 -23.62 -1.80
C ARG A 211 -4.68 -24.65 -2.52
N ARG A 212 -5.38 -25.51 -1.78
CA ARG A 212 -6.34 -26.48 -2.38
C ARG A 212 -7.63 -25.82 -2.83
N VAL A 213 -8.11 -24.83 -2.08
CA VAL A 213 -9.34 -24.10 -2.40
C VAL A 213 -9.10 -23.09 -3.51
N PHE A 214 -8.06 -22.29 -3.38
CA PHE A 214 -7.71 -21.23 -4.33
C PHE A 214 -6.58 -21.70 -5.27
N ARG A 215 -6.97 -22.41 -6.34
CA ARG A 215 -6.04 -23.10 -7.24
C ARG A 215 -5.18 -22.17 -8.13
N ARG A 216 -5.58 -20.90 -8.28
CA ARG A 216 -4.81 -19.93 -9.09
C ARG A 216 -3.66 -19.36 -8.27
N PRO A 217 -2.39 -19.51 -8.69
CA PRO A 217 -1.25 -18.96 -7.95
C PRO A 217 -1.39 -17.46 -7.65
N ALA A 218 -1.90 -16.69 -8.61
CA ALA A 218 -2.12 -15.25 -8.45
C ALA A 218 -3.13 -14.89 -7.35
N ALA A 219 -4.06 -15.77 -7.00
CA ALA A 219 -5.01 -15.54 -5.90
C ALA A 219 -4.36 -15.74 -4.53
N ILE A 220 -3.30 -16.53 -4.45
CA ILE A 220 -2.60 -16.91 -3.21
C ILE A 220 -1.34 -16.06 -2.97
N ALA A 221 -0.62 -15.67 -4.03
CA ALA A 221 0.67 -15.03 -3.92
C ALA A 221 0.69 -13.81 -2.97
N PRO A 222 -0.26 -12.86 -3.01
CA PRO A 222 -0.24 -11.71 -2.10
C PRO A 222 -0.35 -12.09 -0.61
N TRP A 223 -1.01 -13.20 -0.30
CA TRP A 223 -1.17 -13.71 1.06
C TRP A 223 0.09 -14.39 1.55
N GLU A 224 0.70 -15.22 0.70
CA GLU A 224 2.00 -15.86 1.00
C GLU A 224 3.09 -14.80 1.20
N ASP A 225 3.15 -13.79 0.32
CA ASP A 225 4.09 -12.68 0.44
C ASP A 225 3.89 -11.93 1.78
N THR A 226 2.63 -11.68 2.16
CA THR A 226 2.32 -11.04 3.43
C THR A 226 2.75 -11.88 4.64
N MET A 227 2.62 -13.22 4.56
CA MET A 227 3.09 -14.13 5.63
C MET A 227 4.64 -14.14 5.75
N ILE A 228 5.35 -13.95 4.63
CA ILE A 228 6.80 -13.76 4.61
C ILE A 228 7.18 -12.41 5.21
N GLU A 229 6.53 -11.32 4.77
CA GLU A 229 6.78 -9.96 5.26
C GLU A 229 6.58 -9.82 6.77
N VAL A 230 5.53 -10.43 7.32
CA VAL A 230 5.26 -10.44 8.76
C VAL A 230 6.20 -11.35 9.54
N GLY A 231 6.97 -12.20 8.86
CA GLY A 231 8.00 -13.07 9.44
C GLY A 231 7.48 -14.39 10.00
N PHE A 232 6.30 -14.85 9.59
CA PHE A 232 5.79 -16.18 9.95
C PHE A 232 6.33 -17.29 9.05
N VAL A 233 6.63 -16.94 7.79
CA VAL A 233 7.16 -17.87 6.79
C VAL A 233 8.54 -17.40 6.36
N LYS A 234 9.49 -18.32 6.28
CA LYS A 234 10.83 -18.02 5.77
C LYS A 234 10.77 -17.88 4.24
N SER A 235 11.40 -16.84 3.71
CA SER A 235 11.58 -16.70 2.27
C SER A 235 12.46 -17.82 1.74
N PHE A 236 12.11 -18.39 0.58
CA PHE A 236 12.93 -19.40 -0.10
C PHE A 236 14.31 -18.85 -0.50
N TYR A 237 14.45 -17.53 -0.62
CA TYR A 237 15.69 -16.83 -1.00
C TYR A 237 16.46 -16.25 0.19
N GLY A 238 16.24 -16.77 1.41
CA GLY A 238 17.03 -16.45 2.59
C GLY A 238 17.26 -14.94 2.78
N GLY A 239 16.26 -14.23 3.24
CA GLY A 239 16.41 -12.79 3.53
C GLY A 239 15.26 -12.29 4.37
N VAL A 240 15.35 -12.49 5.67
CA VAL A 240 14.85 -11.47 6.60
C VAL A 240 15.69 -10.24 6.29
N ALA A 241 15.07 -9.08 6.03
CA ALA A 241 15.80 -7.82 6.06
C ALA A 241 16.45 -7.76 7.43
N GLU A 242 17.77 -7.96 7.49
CA GLU A 242 18.53 -7.69 8.70
C GLU A 242 18.31 -6.21 9.01
N ASP A 243 17.95 -5.93 10.25
CA ASP A 243 17.83 -4.59 10.76
C ASP A 243 19.18 -3.89 10.52
N GLY A 244 19.23 -3.06 9.50
CA GLY A 244 20.34 -2.16 9.25
C GLY A 244 20.22 -1.01 10.24
N ASP A 245 21.19 -0.93 11.15
CA ASP A 245 21.48 0.20 12.01
C ASP A 245 21.45 1.57 11.28
#